data_aec5633da5861424a68f19ceeb11909f
#
_entry.id   aec5633da5861424a68f19ceeb11909f
#
_cell.length_a   1.000
_cell.length_b   1.000
_cell.length_c   1.000
_cell.angle_alpha   90.00
_cell.angle_beta   90.00
_cell.angle_gamma   90.00
#
_symmetry.space_group_name_H-M   'P 1'
#
loop_
_entity.id
_entity.type
_entity.pdbx_description
1 polymer ?
#
loop_
_entity_poly.entity_id
_entity_poly.type
_entity_poly.pdbx_seq_one_letter_code
_entity_poly.pdbx_strand_id
1 'polypeptide(L)'
;MKQYDYLIVGAGLFGAVFAQQATKAGKSCLVIDKRDHIAGNIYTENVEGINVHRYGAHIFHTNNKEVWDYVNQFAVFNRYTNSPVANYKGELYNLPFNMNTFNKMWGVVTPAETEAKIEE
;
A
#
# COMPACT_ATOMS: atom_id res chain seq x y z
N MET A 1 3.81 -28.06 -27.05
CA MET A 1 4.13 -26.98 -26.07
C MET A 1 2.93 -26.07 -25.94
N LYS A 2 2.60 -25.63 -24.71
CA LYS A 2 1.52 -24.67 -24.48
C LYS A 2 2.02 -23.30 -24.93
N GLN A 3 1.31 -22.63 -25.82
CA GLN A 3 1.63 -21.30 -26.32
C GLN A 3 0.78 -20.27 -25.57
N TYR A 4 1.36 -19.13 -25.27
CA TYR A 4 0.69 -17.98 -24.66
C TYR A 4 0.89 -16.73 -25.53
N ASP A 5 -0.11 -15.86 -25.57
CA ASP A 5 -0.02 -14.57 -26.28
C ASP A 5 0.89 -13.59 -25.53
N TYR A 6 0.89 -13.64 -24.19
CA TYR A 6 1.69 -12.74 -23.34
C TYR A 6 2.42 -13.48 -22.24
N LEU A 7 3.67 -13.09 -22.02
CA LEU A 7 4.43 -13.39 -20.81
C LEU A 7 4.48 -12.12 -19.95
N ILE A 8 3.94 -12.20 -18.73
CA ILE A 8 3.89 -11.10 -17.78
C ILE A 8 4.85 -11.41 -16.65
N VAL A 9 5.84 -10.55 -16.45
CA VAL A 9 6.83 -10.71 -15.39
C VAL A 9 6.45 -9.80 -14.23
N GLY A 10 6.03 -10.39 -13.12
CA GLY A 10 5.54 -9.74 -11.92
C GLY A 10 4.03 -9.90 -11.72
N ALA A 11 3.67 -10.52 -10.59
CA ALA A 11 2.28 -10.79 -10.18
C ALA A 11 1.76 -9.73 -9.19
N GLY A 12 2.25 -8.49 -9.28
CA GLY A 12 1.72 -7.34 -8.57
C GLY A 12 0.47 -6.77 -9.26
N LEU A 13 -0.07 -5.66 -8.76
CA LEU A 13 -1.30 -5.04 -9.29
C LEU A 13 -1.22 -4.74 -10.79
N PHE A 14 -0.10 -4.21 -11.28
CA PHE A 14 0.05 -3.89 -12.70
C PHE A 14 -0.09 -5.14 -13.57
N GLY A 15 0.68 -6.20 -13.23
CA GLY A 15 0.62 -7.47 -13.98
C GLY A 15 -0.76 -8.13 -13.90
N ALA A 16 -1.41 -8.08 -12.74
CA ALA A 16 -2.75 -8.63 -12.54
C ALA A 16 -3.81 -7.90 -13.39
N VAL A 17 -3.78 -6.56 -13.41
CA VAL A 17 -4.71 -5.75 -14.22
C VAL A 17 -4.47 -6.01 -15.71
N PHE A 18 -3.21 -6.02 -16.16
CA PHE A 18 -2.90 -6.32 -17.55
C PHE A 18 -3.40 -7.72 -17.95
N ALA A 19 -3.09 -8.75 -17.14
CA ALA A 19 -3.54 -10.11 -17.40
C ALA A 19 -5.06 -10.22 -17.50
N GLN A 20 -5.78 -9.56 -16.61
CA GLN A 20 -7.24 -9.55 -16.58
C GLN A 20 -7.82 -8.88 -17.84
N GLN A 21 -7.28 -7.73 -18.24
CA GLN A 21 -7.73 -7.03 -19.45
C GLN A 21 -7.41 -7.84 -20.73
N ALA A 22 -6.21 -8.41 -20.81
CA ALA A 22 -5.82 -9.26 -21.92
C ALA A 22 -6.72 -10.49 -22.02
N THR A 23 -7.03 -11.14 -20.90
CA THR A 23 -7.94 -12.30 -20.86
C THR A 23 -9.35 -11.93 -21.28
N LYS A 24 -9.87 -10.76 -20.86
CA LYS A 24 -11.15 -10.25 -21.34
C LYS A 24 -11.15 -10.03 -22.87
N ALA A 25 -10.02 -9.67 -23.44
CA ALA A 25 -9.84 -9.55 -24.90
C ALA A 25 -9.55 -10.89 -25.60
N GLY A 26 -9.74 -12.02 -24.93
CA GLY A 26 -9.56 -13.36 -25.49
C GLY A 26 -8.11 -13.82 -25.64
N LYS A 27 -7.17 -13.13 -24.95
CA LYS A 27 -5.75 -13.46 -24.98
C LYS A 27 -5.36 -14.39 -23.85
N SER A 28 -4.39 -15.25 -24.10
CA SER A 28 -3.79 -16.15 -23.11
C SER A 28 -2.54 -15.52 -22.49
N CYS A 29 -2.44 -15.59 -21.16
CA CYS A 29 -1.32 -15.00 -20.41
C CYS A 29 -0.62 -16.06 -19.56
N LEU A 30 0.71 -15.98 -19.51
CA LEU A 30 1.53 -16.62 -18.50
C LEU A 30 2.10 -15.54 -17.58
N VAL A 31 1.75 -15.60 -16.30
CA VAL A 31 2.30 -14.66 -15.28
C VAL A 31 3.35 -15.42 -14.49
N ILE A 32 4.52 -14.81 -14.35
CA ILE A 32 5.62 -15.32 -13.51
C ILE A 32 6.04 -14.26 -12.50
N ASP A 33 6.43 -14.68 -11.31
CA ASP A 33 7.00 -13.81 -10.28
C ASP A 33 8.21 -14.48 -9.64
N LYS A 34 9.12 -13.68 -9.09
CA LYS A 34 10.27 -14.18 -8.34
C LYS A 34 9.93 -14.55 -6.90
N ARG A 35 8.81 -14.04 -6.38
CA ARG A 35 8.30 -14.31 -5.04
C ARG A 35 7.46 -15.57 -5.05
N ASP A 36 7.34 -16.20 -3.91
CA ASP A 36 6.50 -17.39 -3.67
C ASP A 36 5.02 -17.04 -3.44
N HIS A 37 4.67 -15.77 -3.58
CA HIS A 37 3.30 -15.24 -3.45
C HIS A 37 2.97 -14.24 -4.56
N ILE A 38 1.69 -14.05 -4.83
CA ILE A 38 1.14 -13.02 -5.71
C ILE A 38 0.96 -11.70 -4.94
N ALA A 39 0.38 -10.68 -5.60
CA ALA A 39 0.04 -9.36 -5.08
C ALA A 39 1.23 -8.38 -4.95
N GLY A 40 2.47 -8.83 -5.17
CA GLY A 40 3.62 -7.93 -5.15
C GLY A 40 3.78 -7.19 -3.80
N ASN A 41 3.92 -5.87 -3.84
CA ASN A 41 4.14 -5.08 -2.63
C ASN A 41 2.88 -4.87 -1.77
N ILE A 42 1.68 -5.11 -2.30
CA ILE A 42 0.44 -5.04 -1.51
C ILE A 42 0.13 -6.35 -0.79
N TYR A 43 1.04 -7.33 -0.86
CA TYR A 43 0.84 -8.60 -0.19
C TYR A 43 0.66 -8.42 1.31
N THR A 44 -0.44 -8.96 1.80
CA THR A 44 -0.82 -8.96 3.21
C THR A 44 -1.13 -10.39 3.62
N GLU A 45 -0.60 -10.81 4.73
CA GLU A 45 -0.89 -12.11 5.32
C GLU A 45 -1.60 -11.96 6.67
N ASN A 46 -2.41 -12.95 7.02
CA ASN A 46 -3.02 -13.01 8.34
C ASN A 46 -2.13 -13.83 9.28
N VAL A 47 -1.61 -13.17 10.31
CA VAL A 47 -0.80 -13.80 11.36
C VAL A 47 -1.53 -13.65 12.68
N GLU A 48 -2.00 -14.72 13.25
CA GLU A 48 -2.73 -14.74 14.53
C GLU A 48 -3.94 -13.78 14.56
N GLY A 49 -4.64 -13.64 13.44
CA GLY A 49 -5.80 -12.74 13.30
C GLY A 49 -5.44 -11.29 12.95
N ILE A 50 -4.18 -10.97 12.82
CA ILE A 50 -3.69 -9.64 12.45
C ILE A 50 -3.30 -9.62 10.97
N ASN A 51 -3.76 -8.60 10.23
CA ASN A 51 -3.36 -8.37 8.85
C ASN A 51 -1.99 -7.69 8.80
N VAL A 52 -0.96 -8.44 8.44
CA VAL A 52 0.41 -7.98 8.37
C VAL A 52 0.78 -7.60 6.94
N HIS A 53 1.06 -6.32 6.71
CA HIS A 53 1.58 -5.82 5.44
C HIS A 53 3.08 -6.09 5.36
N ARG A 54 3.50 -7.07 4.55
CA ARG A 54 4.90 -7.54 4.49
C ARG A 54 5.89 -6.51 3.92
N TYR A 55 5.41 -5.59 3.12
CA TYR A 55 6.25 -4.62 2.39
C TYR A 55 5.89 -3.16 2.70
N GLY A 56 5.35 -2.92 3.90
CA GLY A 56 4.86 -1.62 4.33
C GLY A 56 3.35 -1.44 4.09
N ALA A 57 2.79 -0.44 4.73
CA ALA A 57 1.36 -0.16 4.64
C ALA A 57 0.98 0.30 3.22
N HIS A 58 0.11 -0.44 2.58
CA HIS A 58 -0.44 -0.15 1.26
C HIS A 58 -1.95 -0.06 1.38
N ILE A 59 -2.44 1.14 1.69
CA ILE A 59 -3.87 1.44 1.68
C ILE A 59 -4.26 1.96 0.30
N PHE A 60 -5.41 1.52 -0.19
CA PHE A 60 -5.95 2.00 -1.45
C PHE A 60 -6.75 3.29 -1.24
N HIS A 61 -6.45 4.30 -2.03
CA HIS A 61 -7.26 5.52 -2.14
C HIS A 61 -7.23 6.02 -3.58
N THR A 62 -8.32 6.60 -4.03
CA THR A 62 -8.42 7.25 -5.34
C THR A 62 -9.58 8.24 -5.36
N ASN A 63 -9.44 9.30 -6.12
CA ASN A 63 -10.52 10.21 -6.50
C ASN A 63 -11.00 9.96 -7.95
N ASN A 64 -10.42 9.00 -8.65
CA ASN A 64 -10.86 8.59 -9.99
C ASN A 64 -11.98 7.56 -9.86
N LYS A 65 -13.18 7.93 -10.32
CA LYS A 65 -14.37 7.08 -10.26
C LYS A 65 -14.22 5.80 -11.07
N GLU A 66 -13.58 5.83 -12.23
CA GLU A 66 -13.41 4.64 -13.09
C GLU A 66 -12.52 3.61 -12.39
N VAL A 67 -11.43 4.06 -11.76
CA VAL A 67 -10.54 3.20 -10.98
C VAL A 67 -11.28 2.62 -9.78
N TRP A 68 -12.07 3.44 -9.07
CA TRP A 68 -12.88 2.99 -7.95
C TRP A 68 -13.89 1.90 -8.36
N ASP A 69 -14.65 2.16 -9.43
CA ASP A 69 -15.63 1.20 -9.94
C ASP A 69 -14.95 -0.10 -10.42
N TYR A 70 -13.77 0.02 -11.02
CA TYR A 70 -13.00 -1.14 -11.46
C TYR A 70 -12.56 -2.03 -10.30
N VAL A 71 -11.93 -1.47 -9.26
CA VAL A 71 -11.40 -2.28 -8.14
C VAL A 71 -12.50 -2.89 -7.29
N ASN A 72 -13.66 -2.23 -7.18
CA ASN A 72 -14.83 -2.76 -6.47
C ASN A 72 -15.47 -3.98 -7.14
N GLN A 73 -15.08 -4.31 -8.36
CA GLN A 73 -15.47 -5.59 -8.98
C GLN A 73 -14.76 -6.80 -8.35
N PHE A 74 -13.65 -6.59 -7.65
CA PHE A 74 -12.79 -7.64 -7.13
C PHE A 74 -12.71 -7.68 -5.60
N ALA A 75 -12.95 -6.56 -4.93
CA ALA A 75 -12.80 -6.44 -3.49
C ALA A 75 -13.81 -5.50 -2.88
N VAL A 76 -14.16 -5.76 -1.62
CA VAL A 76 -14.97 -4.85 -0.79
C VAL A 76 -14.03 -4.08 0.13
N PHE A 77 -14.09 -2.75 0.07
CA PHE A 77 -13.27 -1.87 0.88
C PHE A 77 -13.98 -1.49 2.19
N ASN A 78 -13.28 -1.59 3.31
CA ASN A 78 -13.83 -1.45 4.64
C ASN A 78 -13.77 -0.02 5.24
N ARG A 79 -13.43 1.00 4.44
CA ARG A 79 -13.24 2.40 4.88
C ARG A 79 -12.22 2.53 6.02
N TYR A 80 -11.14 1.78 5.93
CA TYR A 80 -10.08 1.81 6.93
C TYR A 80 -9.51 3.21 7.10
N THR A 81 -9.44 3.69 8.33
CA THR A 81 -8.77 4.95 8.67
C THR A 81 -7.31 4.65 8.98
N ASN A 82 -6.42 5.10 8.10
CA ASN A 82 -4.99 4.93 8.29
C ASN A 82 -4.46 5.95 9.30
N SER A 83 -4.00 5.47 10.43
CA SER A 83 -3.38 6.28 11.49
C SER A 83 -2.09 5.61 11.95
N PRO A 84 -1.02 5.69 11.13
CA PRO A 84 0.22 5.00 11.44
C PRO A 84 0.93 5.63 12.64
N VAL A 85 1.65 4.78 13.35
CA VAL A 85 2.47 5.17 14.50
C VAL A 85 3.88 4.61 14.28
N ALA A 86 4.90 5.46 14.45
CA ALA A 86 6.29 5.03 14.46
C ALA A 86 6.73 4.68 15.88
N ASN A 87 7.41 3.55 16.05
CA ASN A 87 8.14 3.24 17.26
C ASN A 87 9.62 3.55 17.04
N TYR A 88 10.15 4.51 17.79
CA TYR A 88 11.57 4.84 17.79
C TYR A 88 12.13 4.75 19.20
N LYS A 89 13.03 3.80 19.42
CA LYS A 89 13.66 3.53 20.73
C LYS A 89 12.65 3.32 21.88
N GLY A 90 11.52 2.69 21.60
CA GLY A 90 10.46 2.43 22.58
C GLY A 90 9.43 3.55 22.71
N GLU A 91 9.66 4.71 22.09
CA GLU A 91 8.74 5.83 22.07
C GLU A 91 7.86 5.82 20.82
N LEU A 92 6.57 6.10 20.99
CA LEU A 92 5.59 6.11 19.90
C LEU A 92 5.34 7.53 19.40
N TYR A 93 5.40 7.72 18.09
CA TYR A 93 5.20 9.00 17.40
C TYR A 93 4.13 8.89 16.33
N ASN A 94 3.33 9.95 16.18
CA ASN A 94 2.34 10.01 15.11
C ASN A 94 3.00 10.16 13.74
N LEU A 95 2.41 9.50 12.72
CA LEU A 95 2.75 9.67 11.32
C LEU A 95 1.47 9.98 10.50
N PRO A 96 1.56 10.84 9.47
CA PRO A 96 2.70 11.73 9.16
C PRO A 96 3.03 12.65 10.32
N PHE A 97 4.22 13.23 10.33
CA PHE A 97 4.66 14.17 11.37
C PHE A 97 3.66 15.31 11.52
N ASN A 98 3.35 15.63 12.76
CA ASN A 98 2.42 16.69 13.15
C ASN A 98 2.84 17.31 14.49
N MET A 99 2.09 18.29 14.98
CA MET A 99 2.43 18.97 16.23
C MET A 99 2.59 18.02 17.43
N ASN A 100 1.83 16.91 17.49
CA ASN A 100 2.01 15.93 18.57
C ASN A 100 3.39 15.25 18.47
N THR A 101 3.85 14.97 17.26
CA THR A 101 5.18 14.42 17.03
C THR A 101 6.25 15.39 17.49
N PHE A 102 6.18 16.64 17.07
CA PHE A 102 7.16 17.68 17.39
C PHE A 102 7.15 18.07 18.86
N ASN A 103 5.96 18.18 19.47
CA ASN A 103 5.84 18.38 20.90
C ASN A 103 6.54 17.26 21.69
N LYS A 104 6.28 16.01 21.32
CA LYS A 104 6.89 14.87 22.01
C LYS A 104 8.40 14.79 21.81
N MET A 105 8.90 15.12 20.61
CA MET A 105 10.34 15.06 20.29
C MET A 105 11.13 16.22 20.90
N TRP A 106 10.56 17.43 20.86
CA TRP A 106 11.30 18.69 21.13
C TRP A 106 10.69 19.55 22.21
N GLY A 107 9.50 19.20 22.72
CA GLY A 107 8.78 19.99 23.72
C GLY A 107 8.16 21.29 23.19
N VAL A 108 8.15 21.49 21.88
CA VAL A 108 7.56 22.68 21.23
C VAL A 108 6.04 22.64 21.29
N VAL A 109 5.41 23.81 21.43
CA VAL A 109 3.96 23.92 21.61
C VAL A 109 3.30 24.64 20.43
N THR A 110 4.02 25.53 19.76
CA THR A 110 3.50 26.35 18.66
C THR A 110 4.14 26.00 17.32
N PRO A 111 3.46 26.25 16.20
CA PRO A 111 4.07 26.10 14.87
C PRO A 111 5.36 26.92 14.70
N ALA A 112 5.41 28.17 15.21
CA ALA A 112 6.58 29.02 15.10
C ALA A 112 7.81 28.44 15.84
N GLU A 113 7.60 27.87 17.04
CA GLU A 113 8.67 27.13 17.74
C GLU A 113 9.14 25.91 16.98
N THR A 114 8.21 25.21 16.31
CA THR A 114 8.54 24.06 15.49
C THR A 114 9.36 24.43 14.27
N GLU A 115 8.97 25.51 13.56
CA GLU A 115 9.71 26.03 12.40
C GLU A 115 11.14 26.41 12.79
N ALA A 116 11.30 27.17 13.88
CA ALA A 116 12.62 27.53 14.40
C ALA A 116 13.47 26.30 14.74
N LYS A 117 12.86 25.24 15.27
CA LYS A 117 13.55 23.99 15.61
C LYS A 117 13.95 23.16 14.40
N ILE A 118 13.22 23.27 13.30
CA ILE A 118 13.56 22.60 12.03
C ILE A 118 14.74 23.28 11.33
N GLU A 119 14.90 24.61 11.52
CA GLU A 119 15.96 25.42 10.93
C GLU A 119 17.32 25.28 11.65
N GLU A 120 17.34 24.79 12.89
CA GLU A 120 18.57 24.48 13.65
C GLU A 120 19.37 23.29 13.03
#